data_0d4ed98b1c93c59af45409db59c0beb2
#
_entry.id   0d4ed98b1c93c59af45409db59c0beb2
#
_cell.length_a   1.000
_cell.length_b   1.000
_cell.length_c   1.000
_cell.angle_alpha   90.00
_cell.angle_beta   90.00
_cell.angle_gamma   90.00
#
_symmetry.space_group_name_H-M   'P 1'
#
loop_
_entity.id
_entity.type
_entity.pdbx_description
1 polymer ?
#
loop_
_entity_poly.entity_id
_entity_poly.type
_entity_poly.pdbx_seq_one_letter_code
_entity_poly.pdbx_strand_id
1 'polypeptide(L)'
;MKVITGGVTAAKGFQAASTAAGIKYQGRTDMAMVYSEKPCVAAGTFTTNIVKAAPVKWDQEIVYKHPSAQVIVCNSGIANACTGEEGFSYCRATAKAAAETLNVDENSVLVASTGVIGMQLPIEKLSDGVKAMAPKLKGTLEAGNEAAKAIMTTDTVEKEVAVEIEIGGKTVTIGGMCKGSGMIHPNMCTMLGFVTTDVCISKQLLQEALSQDVKDTYNMVSVDGDTSTNDTVLLLANGMAENPEINEKNEDYQKFCEALNYINTTLAKKIAGDGEGATALFEVKIIGAESCLLYTSPSPRDRQKSR
;
A
#
# COMPACT_ATOMS: atom_id res chain seq x y z
N MET A 1 11.08 -19.29 -5.06
CA MET A 1 10.01 -18.32 -5.28
C MET A 1 9.35 -18.60 -6.63
N LYS A 2 8.02 -18.57 -6.69
CA LYS A 2 7.19 -18.75 -7.89
C LYS A 2 6.26 -17.56 -8.05
N VAL A 3 6.31 -16.90 -9.19
CA VAL A 3 5.36 -15.82 -9.53
C VAL A 3 4.02 -16.43 -9.90
N ILE A 4 2.94 -15.90 -9.33
CA ILE A 4 1.56 -16.31 -9.58
C ILE A 4 0.69 -15.13 -10.00
N THR A 5 -0.47 -15.41 -10.58
CA THR A 5 -1.46 -14.37 -10.89
C THR A 5 -2.15 -13.91 -9.60
N GLY A 6 -2.33 -12.60 -9.43
CA GLY A 6 -3.07 -12.02 -8.33
C GLY A 6 -2.42 -10.78 -7.74
N GLY A 7 -3.07 -10.27 -6.71
CA GLY A 7 -2.70 -9.11 -5.92
C GLY A 7 -3.00 -9.35 -4.44
N VAL A 8 -3.63 -8.40 -3.78
CA VAL A 8 -3.90 -8.44 -2.32
C VAL A 8 -4.81 -9.56 -1.85
N THR A 9 -5.54 -10.23 -2.74
CA THR A 9 -6.39 -11.38 -2.41
C THR A 9 -5.71 -12.73 -2.67
N ALA A 10 -4.46 -12.74 -3.12
CA ALA A 10 -3.74 -14.00 -3.40
C ALA A 10 -3.37 -14.75 -2.11
N ALA A 11 -3.02 -14.04 -1.05
CA ALA A 11 -2.70 -14.65 0.25
C ALA A 11 -3.96 -15.16 0.95
N LYS A 12 -3.83 -16.31 1.61
CA LYS A 12 -4.96 -16.99 2.27
C LYS A 12 -5.63 -16.09 3.32
N GLY A 13 -6.97 -16.06 3.31
CA GLY A 13 -7.79 -15.32 4.27
C GLY A 13 -7.88 -13.82 4.00
N PHE A 14 -7.36 -13.33 2.88
CA PHE A 14 -7.58 -11.95 2.46
C PHE A 14 -8.72 -11.87 1.44
N GLN A 15 -9.57 -10.87 1.64
CA GLN A 15 -10.71 -10.54 0.78
C GLN A 15 -10.65 -9.08 0.38
N ALA A 16 -11.21 -8.75 -0.76
CA ALA A 16 -11.34 -7.37 -1.22
C ALA A 16 -12.74 -7.08 -1.76
N ALA A 17 -13.08 -5.81 -1.77
CA ALA A 17 -14.27 -5.29 -2.41
C ALA A 17 -14.03 -3.87 -2.89
N SER A 18 -14.81 -3.43 -3.86
CA SER A 18 -14.80 -2.07 -4.36
C SER A 18 -16.21 -1.55 -4.62
N THR A 19 -16.35 -0.22 -4.66
CA THR A 19 -17.64 0.42 -4.98
C THR A 19 -17.45 1.83 -5.55
N ALA A 20 -18.45 2.28 -6.29
CA ALA A 20 -18.58 3.66 -6.76
C ALA A 20 -19.41 4.44 -5.73
N ALA A 21 -18.74 5.08 -4.77
CA ALA A 21 -19.40 5.90 -3.75
C ALA A 21 -19.69 7.33 -4.24
N GLY A 22 -19.07 7.75 -5.35
CA GLY A 22 -19.23 9.10 -5.91
C GLY A 22 -18.54 10.16 -5.05
N ILE A 23 -17.34 9.85 -4.55
CA ILE A 23 -16.54 10.73 -3.68
C ILE A 23 -16.30 12.07 -4.37
N LYS A 24 -15.79 12.03 -5.59
CA LYS A 24 -15.55 13.23 -6.41
C LYS A 24 -16.26 13.14 -7.77
N TYR A 25 -16.22 11.99 -8.42
CA TYR A 25 -16.78 11.78 -9.74
C TYR A 25 -17.92 10.76 -9.70
N GLN A 26 -18.92 10.91 -10.55
CA GLN A 26 -20.02 9.97 -10.68
C GLN A 26 -19.65 8.82 -11.64
N GLY A 27 -20.13 7.62 -11.35
CA GLY A 27 -19.99 6.45 -12.23
C GLY A 27 -18.60 5.81 -12.28
N ARG A 28 -17.66 6.26 -11.43
CA ARG A 28 -16.33 5.68 -11.27
C ARG A 28 -16.24 4.93 -9.94
N THR A 29 -15.67 3.74 -9.96
CA THR A 29 -15.29 3.05 -8.74
C THR A 29 -14.16 3.83 -8.05
N ASP A 30 -14.40 4.26 -6.82
CA ASP A 30 -13.56 5.22 -6.09
C ASP A 30 -13.35 4.86 -4.60
N MET A 31 -13.82 3.67 -4.19
CA MET A 31 -13.52 3.09 -2.89
C MET A 31 -13.12 1.63 -3.03
N ALA A 32 -12.12 1.24 -2.24
CA ALA A 32 -11.66 -0.13 -2.07
C ALA A 32 -11.59 -0.49 -0.59
N MET A 33 -11.83 -1.76 -0.29
CA MET A 33 -11.64 -2.36 1.03
C MET A 33 -10.84 -3.65 0.88
N VAL A 34 -9.81 -3.81 1.73
CA VAL A 34 -9.10 -5.07 1.91
C VAL A 34 -9.35 -5.53 3.34
N TYR A 35 -9.77 -6.76 3.51
CA TYR A 35 -10.14 -7.36 4.79
C TYR A 35 -9.40 -8.67 4.99
N SER A 36 -8.95 -8.93 6.20
CA SER A 36 -8.42 -10.22 6.62
C SER A 36 -9.39 -10.93 7.55
N GLU A 37 -9.57 -12.24 7.35
CA GLU A 37 -10.40 -13.09 8.22
C GLU A 37 -9.85 -13.21 9.65
N LYS A 38 -8.54 -12.96 9.82
CA LYS A 38 -7.87 -12.93 11.13
C LYS A 38 -7.15 -11.60 11.34
N PRO A 39 -7.00 -11.14 12.59
CA PRO A 39 -6.12 -10.02 12.91
C PRO A 39 -4.71 -10.27 12.38
N CYS A 40 -4.11 -9.23 11.78
CA CYS A 40 -2.78 -9.27 11.19
C CYS A 40 -1.78 -8.53 12.05
N VAL A 41 -0.55 -9.01 12.15
CA VAL A 41 0.54 -8.11 12.46
C VAL A 41 0.70 -7.15 11.28
N ALA A 42 0.91 -5.86 11.58
CA ALA A 42 0.97 -4.82 10.57
C ALA A 42 2.32 -4.10 10.62
N ALA A 43 2.86 -3.82 9.43
CA ALA A 43 3.98 -2.92 9.22
C ALA A 43 3.57 -1.79 8.27
N GLY A 44 4.22 -0.64 8.41
CA GLY A 44 3.95 0.50 7.54
C GLY A 44 5.16 1.40 7.37
N THR A 45 5.27 1.96 6.17
CA THR A 45 6.19 3.07 5.88
C THR A 45 5.39 4.21 5.28
N PHE A 46 5.79 5.43 5.60
CA PHE A 46 4.97 6.62 5.37
C PHE A 46 5.81 7.77 4.86
N THR A 47 5.18 8.70 4.17
CA THR A 47 5.83 9.91 3.68
C THR A 47 6.64 10.63 4.76
N THR A 48 7.81 11.12 4.36
CA THR A 48 8.66 11.97 5.20
C THR A 48 8.29 13.46 5.08
N ASN A 49 7.31 13.81 4.24
CA ASN A 49 6.83 15.17 4.09
C ASN A 49 6.39 15.74 5.44
N ILE A 50 6.74 17.00 5.72
CA ILE A 50 6.34 17.70 6.95
C ILE A 50 4.82 17.86 6.99
N VAL A 51 4.19 18.12 5.83
CA VAL A 51 2.73 18.19 5.69
C VAL A 51 2.18 16.80 5.43
N LYS A 52 1.90 16.07 6.50
CA LYS A 52 1.30 14.73 6.42
C LYS A 52 -0.22 14.81 6.38
N ALA A 53 -0.82 14.07 5.46
CA ALA A 53 -2.27 13.88 5.40
C ALA A 53 -2.82 13.22 6.67
N ALA A 54 -4.09 13.42 6.95
CA ALA A 54 -4.75 12.84 8.11
C ALA A 54 -4.69 11.30 8.12
N PRO A 55 -4.92 10.56 7.01
CA PRO A 55 -4.77 9.12 6.96
C PRO A 55 -3.38 8.63 7.36
N VAL A 56 -2.32 9.33 6.94
CA VAL A 56 -0.94 8.97 7.31
C VAL A 56 -0.74 8.99 8.84
N LYS A 57 -1.25 10.03 9.50
CA LYS A 57 -1.16 10.15 10.97
C LYS A 57 -2.00 9.08 11.67
N TRP A 58 -3.19 8.79 11.14
CA TRP A 58 -4.07 7.74 11.64
C TRP A 58 -3.41 6.37 11.56
N ASP A 59 -2.89 6.02 10.41
CA ASP A 59 -2.27 4.71 10.17
C ASP A 59 -0.97 4.53 10.96
N GLN A 60 -0.16 5.61 11.12
CA GLN A 60 1.02 5.57 11.99
C GLN A 60 0.65 5.23 13.43
N GLU A 61 -0.45 5.75 13.95
CA GLU A 61 -0.90 5.42 15.30
C GLU A 61 -1.25 3.94 15.42
N ILE A 62 -2.03 3.41 14.48
CA ILE A 62 -2.43 2.00 14.48
C ILE A 62 -1.23 1.09 14.32
N VAL A 63 -0.41 1.29 13.28
CA VAL A 63 0.74 0.42 12.98
C VAL A 63 1.73 0.38 14.13
N TYR A 64 2.05 1.53 14.74
CA TYR A 64 3.11 1.59 15.75
C TYR A 64 2.63 1.34 17.18
N LYS A 65 1.37 1.64 17.51
CA LYS A 65 0.88 1.57 18.89
C LYS A 65 -0.09 0.43 19.17
N HIS A 66 -0.77 -0.10 18.15
CA HIS A 66 -1.75 -1.17 18.32
C HIS A 66 -1.15 -2.55 17.94
N PRO A 67 -1.67 -3.63 18.55
CA PRO A 67 -1.09 -4.97 18.35
C PRO A 67 -1.33 -5.52 16.94
N SER A 68 -2.43 -5.14 16.30
CA SER A 68 -2.86 -5.70 15.02
C SER A 68 -3.67 -4.72 14.19
N ALA A 69 -3.75 -4.99 12.89
CA ALA A 69 -4.72 -4.38 11.97
C ALA A 69 -5.45 -5.51 11.21
N GLN A 70 -6.64 -5.22 10.67
CA GLN A 70 -7.45 -6.22 10.00
C GLN A 70 -8.13 -5.74 8.73
N VAL A 71 -8.30 -4.42 8.60
CA VAL A 71 -8.99 -3.79 7.47
C VAL A 71 -8.16 -2.63 6.93
N ILE A 72 -8.17 -2.47 5.62
CA ILE A 72 -7.72 -1.25 4.93
C ILE A 72 -8.91 -0.70 4.16
N VAL A 73 -9.31 0.54 4.42
CA VAL A 73 -10.30 1.27 3.60
C VAL A 73 -9.58 2.37 2.84
N CYS A 74 -9.69 2.36 1.53
CA CYS A 74 -9.06 3.36 0.68
C CYS A 74 -10.11 4.09 -0.17
N ASN A 75 -9.96 5.41 -0.30
CA ASN A 75 -10.71 6.19 -1.28
C ASN A 75 -9.78 6.89 -2.27
N SER A 76 -10.25 7.02 -3.52
CA SER A 76 -9.65 7.84 -4.56
C SER A 76 -10.51 9.09 -4.87
N GLY A 77 -9.86 10.14 -5.40
CA GLY A 77 -10.49 11.41 -5.80
C GLY A 77 -10.24 12.57 -4.85
N ILE A 78 -10.21 12.35 -3.54
CA ILE A 78 -9.89 13.36 -2.51
C ILE A 78 -8.87 12.79 -1.53
N ALA A 79 -7.78 13.53 -1.31
CA ALA A 79 -6.60 13.07 -0.57
C ALA A 79 -6.73 13.14 0.96
N ASN A 80 -7.73 13.84 1.49
CA ASN A 80 -7.82 14.14 2.93
C ASN A 80 -6.51 14.73 3.50
N ALA A 81 -5.89 15.62 2.75
CA ALA A 81 -4.68 16.33 3.10
C ALA A 81 -4.96 17.83 3.17
N CYS A 82 -4.32 18.54 4.11
CA CYS A 82 -4.57 19.94 4.42
C CYS A 82 -6.05 20.22 4.80
N THR A 83 -6.68 19.29 5.49
CA THR A 83 -8.11 19.32 5.89
C THR A 83 -8.30 19.66 7.38
N GLY A 84 -7.22 20.02 8.07
CA GLY A 84 -7.28 20.38 9.50
C GLY A 84 -7.65 19.21 10.41
N GLU A 85 -8.26 19.55 11.56
CA GLU A 85 -8.72 18.55 12.54
C GLU A 85 -9.88 17.71 12.01
N GLU A 86 -10.73 18.27 11.15
CA GLU A 86 -11.81 17.53 10.51
C GLU A 86 -11.31 16.33 9.72
N GLY A 87 -10.15 16.47 9.02
CA GLY A 87 -9.54 15.38 8.27
C GLY A 87 -9.26 14.15 9.12
N PHE A 88 -8.81 14.34 10.38
CA PHE A 88 -8.58 13.24 11.31
C PHE A 88 -9.91 12.64 11.81
N SER A 89 -10.92 13.47 12.03
CA SER A 89 -12.27 12.99 12.39
C SER A 89 -12.89 12.14 11.27
N TYR A 90 -12.60 12.43 10.00
CA TYR A 90 -13.03 11.62 8.86
C TYR A 90 -12.37 10.23 8.83
N CYS A 91 -11.08 10.15 9.20
CA CYS A 91 -10.41 8.85 9.35
C CYS A 91 -11.10 8.01 10.42
N ARG A 92 -11.36 8.60 11.58
CA ARG A 92 -12.08 7.93 12.69
C ARG A 92 -13.48 7.49 12.26
N ALA A 93 -14.25 8.35 11.60
CA ALA A 93 -15.60 8.02 11.15
C ALA A 93 -15.61 6.88 10.12
N THR A 94 -14.63 6.87 9.20
CA THR A 94 -14.44 5.77 8.23
C THR A 94 -14.08 4.47 8.94
N ALA A 95 -13.12 4.52 9.88
CA ALA A 95 -12.71 3.36 10.65
C ALA A 95 -13.86 2.80 11.50
N LYS A 96 -14.62 3.66 12.17
CA LYS A 96 -15.81 3.29 12.93
C LYS A 96 -16.86 2.61 12.05
N ALA A 97 -17.16 3.16 10.88
CA ALA A 97 -18.13 2.56 9.95
C ALA A 97 -17.69 1.16 9.51
N ALA A 98 -16.39 0.94 9.24
CA ALA A 98 -15.84 -0.36 8.90
C ALA A 98 -15.89 -1.33 10.08
N ALA A 99 -15.49 -0.87 11.27
CA ALA A 99 -15.49 -1.65 12.50
C ALA A 99 -16.90 -2.16 12.88
N GLU A 100 -17.89 -1.27 12.85
CA GLU A 100 -19.30 -1.62 13.12
C GLU A 100 -19.84 -2.60 12.08
N THR A 101 -19.52 -2.40 10.80
CA THR A 101 -20.06 -3.23 9.71
C THR A 101 -19.43 -4.62 9.67
N LEU A 102 -18.14 -4.74 9.98
CA LEU A 102 -17.38 -6.00 9.92
C LEU A 102 -17.22 -6.67 11.29
N ASN A 103 -17.70 -6.03 12.38
CA ASN A 103 -17.55 -6.48 13.75
C ASN A 103 -16.08 -6.71 14.15
N VAL A 104 -15.24 -5.71 13.88
CA VAL A 104 -13.82 -5.67 14.25
C VAL A 104 -13.52 -4.47 15.14
N ASP A 105 -12.32 -4.41 15.75
CA ASP A 105 -11.89 -3.26 16.54
C ASP A 105 -11.67 -2.02 15.63
N GLU A 106 -12.19 -0.85 16.03
CA GLU A 106 -11.94 0.43 15.32
C GLU A 106 -10.44 0.72 15.17
N ASN A 107 -9.63 0.38 16.16
CA ASN A 107 -8.18 0.54 16.14
C ASN A 107 -7.45 -0.53 15.30
N SER A 108 -8.17 -1.41 14.63
CA SER A 108 -7.62 -2.35 13.65
C SER A 108 -7.90 -1.94 12.20
N VAL A 109 -8.52 -0.77 11.98
CA VAL A 109 -8.89 -0.27 10.65
C VAL A 109 -7.93 0.81 10.18
N LEU A 110 -7.17 0.52 9.15
CA LEU A 110 -6.29 1.44 8.44
C LEU A 110 -7.10 2.20 7.37
N VAL A 111 -6.75 3.47 7.14
CA VAL A 111 -7.49 4.35 6.21
C VAL A 111 -6.52 5.04 5.27
N ALA A 112 -6.72 4.91 3.97
CA ALA A 112 -5.90 5.57 2.97
C ALA A 112 -6.75 6.45 2.05
N SER A 113 -6.20 7.57 1.61
CA SER A 113 -6.87 8.50 0.71
C SER A 113 -5.91 9.02 -0.35
N THR A 114 -6.39 9.25 -1.56
CA THR A 114 -5.58 9.82 -2.65
C THR A 114 -6.44 10.71 -3.55
N GLY A 115 -5.84 11.74 -4.14
CA GLY A 115 -6.52 12.66 -5.05
C GLY A 115 -6.27 14.13 -4.73
N VAL A 116 -7.29 14.97 -4.80
CA VAL A 116 -7.17 16.43 -4.60
C VAL A 116 -6.88 16.77 -3.15
N ILE A 117 -5.91 17.66 -2.93
CA ILE A 117 -5.50 18.22 -1.64
C ILE A 117 -6.35 19.45 -1.29
N GLY A 118 -6.64 19.67 0.00
CA GLY A 118 -7.39 20.83 0.49
C GLY A 118 -8.91 20.75 0.34
N MET A 119 -9.42 19.61 -0.12
CA MET A 119 -10.84 19.36 -0.29
C MET A 119 -11.37 18.48 0.85
N GLN A 120 -12.50 18.86 1.45
CA GLN A 120 -13.13 18.08 2.52
C GLN A 120 -13.78 16.80 1.96
N LEU A 121 -13.68 15.71 2.73
CA LEU A 121 -14.27 14.44 2.35
C LEU A 121 -15.79 14.43 2.59
N PRO A 122 -16.59 13.90 1.65
CA PRO A 122 -18.01 13.67 1.88
C PRO A 122 -18.20 12.41 2.75
N ILE A 123 -18.06 12.55 4.06
CA ILE A 123 -17.97 11.43 5.00
C ILE A 123 -19.17 10.49 4.99
N GLU A 124 -20.35 10.99 4.71
CA GLU A 124 -21.57 10.17 4.57
C GLU A 124 -21.41 9.18 3.41
N LYS A 125 -20.89 9.65 2.26
CA LYS A 125 -20.65 8.77 1.10
C LYS A 125 -19.59 7.73 1.39
N LEU A 126 -18.54 8.07 2.17
CA LEU A 126 -17.52 7.10 2.58
C LEU A 126 -18.16 6.02 3.48
N SER A 127 -18.93 6.42 4.47
CA SER A 127 -19.60 5.50 5.39
C SER A 127 -20.58 4.57 4.65
N ASP A 128 -21.34 5.10 3.71
CA ASP A 128 -22.26 4.31 2.89
C ASP A 128 -21.47 3.39 1.93
N GLY A 129 -20.37 3.86 1.38
CA GLY A 129 -19.47 3.06 0.56
C GLY A 129 -18.87 1.87 1.34
N VAL A 130 -18.46 2.08 2.58
CA VAL A 130 -18.00 1.01 3.49
C VAL A 130 -19.09 -0.04 3.69
N LYS A 131 -20.32 0.37 4.04
CA LYS A 131 -21.46 -0.54 4.21
C LYS A 131 -21.82 -1.29 2.94
N ALA A 132 -21.67 -0.65 1.78
CA ALA A 132 -21.95 -1.26 0.47
C ALA A 132 -20.87 -2.27 0.05
N MET A 133 -19.60 -2.11 0.50
CA MET A 133 -18.50 -3.01 0.21
C MET A 133 -18.49 -4.27 1.07
N ALA A 134 -18.83 -4.17 2.35
CA ALA A 134 -18.72 -5.28 3.29
C ALA A 134 -19.42 -6.57 2.82
N PRO A 135 -20.69 -6.57 2.33
CA PRO A 135 -21.33 -7.78 1.84
C PRO A 135 -20.76 -8.29 0.50
N LYS A 136 -19.88 -7.52 -0.16
CA LYS A 136 -19.26 -7.86 -1.43
C LYS A 136 -17.83 -8.40 -1.27
N LEU A 137 -17.30 -8.46 -0.06
CA LEU A 137 -15.96 -8.97 0.22
C LEU A 137 -15.82 -10.40 -0.31
N LYS A 138 -14.77 -10.64 -1.11
CA LYS A 138 -14.45 -11.94 -1.70
C LYS A 138 -12.94 -12.12 -1.80
N GLY A 139 -12.49 -13.37 -1.56
CA GLY A 139 -11.09 -13.77 -1.75
C GLY A 139 -10.78 -14.21 -3.18
N THR A 140 -11.36 -13.57 -4.19
CA THR A 140 -11.12 -13.91 -5.60
C THR A 140 -10.13 -12.95 -6.26
N LEU A 141 -9.45 -13.39 -7.32
CA LEU A 141 -8.51 -12.55 -8.06
C LEU A 141 -9.21 -11.32 -8.65
N GLU A 142 -10.44 -11.48 -9.12
CA GLU A 142 -11.24 -10.38 -9.68
C GLU A 142 -11.53 -9.31 -8.62
N ALA A 143 -11.85 -9.71 -7.39
CA ALA A 143 -12.11 -8.75 -6.31
C ALA A 143 -10.85 -7.96 -5.95
N GLY A 144 -9.67 -8.59 -5.95
CA GLY A 144 -8.38 -7.92 -5.80
C GLY A 144 -8.11 -6.91 -6.93
N ASN A 145 -8.31 -7.34 -8.17
CA ASN A 145 -8.11 -6.50 -9.35
C ASN A 145 -9.05 -5.28 -9.36
N GLU A 146 -10.35 -5.47 -9.03
CA GLU A 146 -11.29 -4.35 -8.92
C GLU A 146 -10.92 -3.38 -7.78
N ALA A 147 -10.36 -3.88 -6.68
CA ALA A 147 -9.83 -3.02 -5.61
C ALA A 147 -8.61 -2.23 -6.10
N ALA A 148 -7.70 -2.84 -6.86
CA ALA A 148 -6.55 -2.15 -7.46
C ALA A 148 -6.98 -1.04 -8.44
N LYS A 149 -8.02 -1.26 -9.22
CA LYS A 149 -8.62 -0.24 -10.11
C LYS A 149 -9.26 0.91 -9.33
N ALA A 150 -9.92 0.62 -8.21
CA ALA A 150 -10.64 1.61 -7.42
C ALA A 150 -9.74 2.64 -6.74
N ILE A 151 -8.48 2.29 -6.46
CA ILE A 151 -7.51 3.20 -5.85
C ILE A 151 -6.78 4.10 -6.85
N MET A 152 -6.92 3.87 -8.15
CA MET A 152 -6.27 4.65 -9.21
C MET A 152 -6.78 6.10 -9.24
N THR A 153 -5.92 7.01 -9.67
CA THR A 153 -6.27 8.42 -9.93
C THR A 153 -5.96 8.80 -11.37
N THR A 154 -4.72 9.11 -11.65
CA THR A 154 -4.16 9.41 -12.98
C THR A 154 -3.49 8.21 -13.62
N ASP A 155 -3.41 7.11 -12.88
CA ASP A 155 -2.91 5.83 -13.37
C ASP A 155 -3.68 5.37 -14.61
N THR A 156 -2.99 4.78 -15.59
CA THR A 156 -3.60 4.26 -16.83
C THR A 156 -3.88 2.76 -16.75
N VAL A 157 -3.17 2.06 -15.86
CA VAL A 157 -3.31 0.62 -15.63
C VAL A 157 -3.25 0.28 -14.14
N GLU A 158 -3.98 -0.75 -13.77
CA GLU A 158 -3.89 -1.33 -12.42
C GLU A 158 -2.56 -2.04 -12.20
N LYS A 159 -2.07 -2.03 -10.97
CA LYS A 159 -0.75 -2.56 -10.60
C LYS A 159 -0.89 -3.60 -9.50
N GLU A 160 -0.71 -4.86 -9.87
CA GLU A 160 -0.79 -6.01 -8.97
C GLU A 160 0.37 -6.97 -9.23
N VAL A 161 0.74 -7.74 -8.22
CA VAL A 161 1.72 -8.83 -8.30
C VAL A 161 1.53 -9.79 -7.12
N ALA A 162 1.78 -11.08 -7.32
CA ALA A 162 1.79 -12.07 -6.26
C ALA A 162 2.86 -13.14 -6.49
N VAL A 163 3.37 -13.71 -5.39
CA VAL A 163 4.34 -14.81 -5.38
C VAL A 163 4.03 -15.83 -4.31
N GLU A 164 4.48 -17.05 -4.54
CA GLU A 164 4.55 -18.15 -3.57
C GLU A 164 6.00 -18.46 -3.23
N ILE A 165 6.26 -18.69 -1.95
CA ILE A 165 7.55 -19.16 -1.42
C ILE A 165 7.30 -20.31 -0.46
N GLU A 166 8.36 -21.04 -0.11
CA GLU A 166 8.32 -22.09 0.91
C GLU A 166 9.06 -21.62 2.17
N ILE A 167 8.35 -21.64 3.31
CA ILE A 167 8.86 -21.28 4.64
C ILE A 167 8.50 -22.38 5.62
N GLY A 168 9.50 -23.00 6.25
CA GLY A 168 9.27 -24.08 7.21
C GLY A 168 8.44 -25.26 6.66
N GLY A 169 8.56 -25.58 5.37
CA GLY A 169 7.79 -26.63 4.69
C GLY A 169 6.32 -26.27 4.41
N LYS A 170 5.96 -24.99 4.52
CA LYS A 170 4.62 -24.45 4.19
C LYS A 170 4.71 -23.49 3.02
N THR A 171 3.71 -23.54 2.14
CA THR A 171 3.57 -22.52 1.11
C THR A 171 3.06 -21.24 1.73
N VAL A 172 3.81 -20.16 1.56
CA VAL A 172 3.47 -18.80 1.97
C VAL A 172 3.25 -17.95 0.71
N THR A 173 2.17 -17.20 0.70
CA THR A 173 1.82 -16.31 -0.41
C THR A 173 2.01 -14.85 0.02
N ILE A 174 2.58 -14.06 -0.88
CA ILE A 174 2.66 -12.60 -0.74
C ILE A 174 2.03 -12.00 -1.98
N GLY A 175 1.08 -11.09 -1.79
CA GLY A 175 0.43 -10.37 -2.88
C GLY A 175 0.37 -8.89 -2.59
N GLY A 176 0.39 -8.08 -3.63
CA GLY A 176 0.35 -6.63 -3.48
C GLY A 176 -0.38 -5.92 -4.60
N MET A 177 -0.90 -4.75 -4.29
CA MET A 177 -1.39 -3.77 -5.23
C MET A 177 -0.85 -2.39 -4.90
N CYS A 178 -0.72 -1.53 -5.90
CA CYS A 178 -0.38 -0.14 -5.68
C CYS A 178 -1.01 0.78 -6.70
N LYS A 179 -1.01 2.07 -6.39
CA LYS A 179 -1.30 3.16 -7.32
C LYS A 179 -0.19 4.20 -7.25
N GLY A 180 0.04 4.88 -8.34
CA GLY A 180 0.97 5.98 -8.49
C GLY A 180 1.30 6.21 -9.95
N SER A 181 1.30 7.48 -10.38
CA SER A 181 1.59 7.92 -11.74
C SER A 181 2.21 9.31 -11.76
N GLY A 182 1.72 10.26 -10.99
CA GLY A 182 2.28 11.61 -10.82
C GLY A 182 2.57 11.96 -9.37
N MET A 183 3.32 13.07 -9.15
CA MET A 183 3.84 13.55 -7.87
C MET A 183 4.77 12.51 -7.24
N ILE A 184 5.75 11.98 -8.03
CA ILE A 184 6.63 10.87 -7.63
C ILE A 184 8.09 11.32 -7.57
N HIS A 185 8.66 11.28 -6.34
CA HIS A 185 10.05 11.59 -6.05
C HIS A 185 10.56 10.71 -4.89
N PRO A 186 11.86 10.31 -4.85
CA PRO A 186 12.44 9.56 -3.72
C PRO A 186 12.07 10.15 -2.34
N ASN A 187 11.87 9.32 -1.35
CA ASN A 187 11.31 9.52 0.00
C ASN A 187 9.81 9.24 0.11
N MET A 188 9.38 8.10 -0.45
CA MET A 188 7.98 7.69 -0.54
C MET A 188 7.21 8.59 -1.50
N CYS A 189 7.26 8.24 -2.76
CA CYS A 189 6.56 8.85 -3.89
C CYS A 189 5.05 8.95 -3.66
N THR A 190 4.30 9.76 -4.39
CA THR A 190 2.81 9.77 -4.35
C THR A 190 2.27 8.42 -4.75
N MET A 191 2.37 7.49 -3.82
CA MET A 191 1.92 6.13 -3.98
C MET A 191 1.12 5.67 -2.77
N LEU A 192 0.20 4.78 -3.04
CA LEU A 192 -0.37 3.91 -2.03
C LEU A 192 -0.02 2.49 -2.41
N GLY A 193 0.61 1.75 -1.51
CA GLY A 193 0.95 0.34 -1.68
C GLY A 193 0.34 -0.49 -0.56
N PHE A 194 -0.35 -1.55 -0.92
CA PHE A 194 -0.94 -2.48 0.03
C PHE A 194 -0.42 -3.88 -0.30
N VAL A 195 0.26 -4.47 0.67
CA VAL A 195 0.84 -5.80 0.56
C VAL A 195 0.21 -6.68 1.63
N THR A 196 -0.19 -7.87 1.26
CA THR A 196 -0.81 -8.88 2.12
C THR A 196 -0.01 -10.16 2.06
N THR A 197 0.08 -10.86 3.17
CA THR A 197 0.71 -12.16 3.23
C THR A 197 0.07 -13.03 4.31
N ASP A 198 0.06 -14.33 4.09
CA ASP A 198 -0.40 -15.32 5.06
C ASP A 198 0.72 -15.85 5.95
N VAL A 199 1.94 -15.28 5.86
CA VAL A 199 3.08 -15.67 6.70
C VAL A 199 2.82 -15.44 8.18
N CYS A 200 3.30 -16.36 9.02
CA CYS A 200 3.44 -16.18 10.45
C CYS A 200 4.82 -15.59 10.76
N ILE A 201 4.87 -14.33 11.18
CA ILE A 201 6.10 -13.56 11.44
C ILE A 201 5.88 -12.57 12.57
N SER A 202 6.90 -12.30 13.35
CA SER A 202 6.84 -11.31 14.43
C SER A 202 6.68 -9.88 13.87
N LYS A 203 5.92 -9.03 14.59
CA LYS A 203 5.69 -7.63 14.20
C LYS A 203 6.98 -6.85 13.98
N GLN A 204 7.99 -7.08 14.83
CA GLN A 204 9.28 -6.40 14.74
C GLN A 204 9.99 -6.74 13.43
N LEU A 205 10.08 -8.02 13.07
CA LEU A 205 10.76 -8.45 11.86
C LEU A 205 9.99 -8.06 10.59
N LEU A 206 8.66 -8.07 10.65
CA LEU A 206 7.82 -7.59 9.55
C LEU A 206 8.08 -6.10 9.26
N GLN A 207 8.11 -5.26 10.31
CA GLN A 207 8.39 -3.84 10.19
C GLN A 207 9.82 -3.58 9.69
N GLU A 208 10.79 -4.35 10.18
CA GLU A 208 12.18 -4.23 9.77
C GLU A 208 12.36 -4.61 8.29
N ALA A 209 11.77 -5.72 7.86
CA ALA A 209 11.78 -6.16 6.47
C ALA A 209 11.23 -5.06 5.54
N LEU A 210 10.04 -4.52 5.85
CA LEU A 210 9.43 -3.47 5.03
C LEU A 210 10.26 -2.19 5.04
N SER A 211 10.75 -1.75 6.19
CA SER A 211 11.52 -0.51 6.33
C SER A 211 12.84 -0.55 5.58
N GLN A 212 13.48 -1.71 5.51
CA GLN A 212 14.71 -1.88 4.74
C GLN A 212 14.40 -1.93 3.24
N ASP A 213 13.38 -2.71 2.86
CA ASP A 213 13.04 -2.96 1.47
C ASP A 213 12.60 -1.69 0.72
N VAL A 214 11.82 -0.82 1.36
CA VAL A 214 11.34 0.43 0.75
C VAL A 214 12.49 1.35 0.31
N LYS A 215 13.64 1.29 0.95
CA LYS A 215 14.82 2.11 0.59
C LYS A 215 15.35 1.75 -0.79
N ASP A 216 15.32 0.46 -1.12
CA ASP A 216 15.89 -0.09 -2.35
C ASP A 216 14.83 -0.35 -3.43
N THR A 217 13.57 0.03 -3.17
CA THR A 217 12.44 -0.16 -4.09
C THR A 217 11.72 1.16 -4.38
N TYR A 218 10.70 1.52 -3.64
CA TYR A 218 9.89 2.72 -3.91
C TYR A 218 10.71 4.02 -3.80
N ASN A 219 11.66 4.10 -2.86
CA ASN A 219 12.52 5.28 -2.73
C ASN A 219 13.54 5.46 -3.87
N MET A 220 13.58 4.52 -4.79
CA MET A 220 14.43 4.61 -6.00
C MET A 220 13.67 5.16 -7.21
N VAL A 221 12.36 5.40 -7.10
CA VAL A 221 11.52 5.86 -8.22
C VAL A 221 11.40 7.38 -8.22
N SER A 222 11.51 8.00 -9.40
CA SER A 222 11.19 9.41 -9.63
C SER A 222 10.49 9.57 -10.97
N VAL A 223 9.43 10.39 -11.02
CA VAL A 223 8.71 10.76 -12.24
C VAL A 223 8.83 12.26 -12.50
N ASP A 224 8.42 13.10 -11.58
CA ASP A 224 8.31 14.57 -11.75
C ASP A 224 9.05 15.39 -10.67
N GLY A 225 9.61 14.74 -9.67
CA GLY A 225 10.41 15.40 -8.62
C GLY A 225 9.60 15.99 -7.46
N ASP A 226 8.29 15.78 -7.41
CA ASP A 226 7.43 16.27 -6.34
C ASP A 226 7.17 15.19 -5.27
N THR A 227 7.13 15.60 -3.97
CA THR A 227 6.85 14.71 -2.84
C THR A 227 5.40 14.84 -2.37
N SER A 228 4.77 13.71 -2.08
CA SER A 228 3.37 13.65 -1.64
C SER A 228 3.18 13.83 -0.14
N THR A 229 1.95 14.19 0.22
CA THR A 229 1.46 14.25 1.60
C THR A 229 0.89 12.93 2.11
N ASN A 230 0.63 11.96 1.21
CA ASN A 230 -0.18 10.76 1.48
C ASN A 230 0.55 9.44 1.36
N ASP A 231 1.82 9.43 0.94
CA ASP A 231 2.54 8.18 0.66
C ASP A 231 2.48 7.21 1.82
N THR A 232 2.06 6.01 1.49
CA THR A 232 1.84 4.95 2.46
C THR A 232 2.08 3.59 1.81
N VAL A 233 2.93 2.77 2.42
CA VAL A 233 3.00 1.32 2.14
C VAL A 233 2.60 0.58 3.41
N LEU A 234 1.57 -0.24 3.31
CA LEU A 234 1.07 -1.11 4.38
C LEU A 234 1.33 -2.56 4.03
N LEU A 235 1.84 -3.33 4.99
CA LEU A 235 2.06 -4.76 4.89
C LEU A 235 1.34 -5.46 6.04
N LEU A 236 0.38 -6.32 5.69
CA LEU A 236 -0.43 -7.09 6.63
C LEU A 236 -0.08 -8.58 6.55
N ALA A 237 0.22 -9.20 7.69
CA ALA A 237 0.51 -10.63 7.80
C ALA A 237 -0.44 -11.31 8.80
N ASN A 238 -1.28 -12.26 8.33
CA ASN A 238 -2.33 -12.88 9.13
C ASN A 238 -1.99 -14.26 9.70
N GLY A 239 -0.84 -14.84 9.35
CA GLY A 239 -0.36 -16.11 9.87
C GLY A 239 -1.11 -17.35 9.38
N MET A 240 -1.96 -17.24 8.35
CA MET A 240 -2.83 -18.35 7.90
C MET A 240 -2.11 -19.38 7.03
N ALA A 241 -0.84 -19.18 6.67
CA ALA A 241 0.00 -20.20 6.07
C ALA A 241 0.41 -21.29 7.09
N GLU A 242 0.31 -20.98 8.40
CA GLU A 242 0.64 -21.90 9.49
C GLU A 242 2.08 -22.41 9.43
N ASN A 243 2.99 -21.58 8.90
CA ASN A 243 4.41 -21.84 9.00
C ASN A 243 4.92 -21.59 10.44
N PRO A 244 6.04 -22.19 10.85
CA PRO A 244 6.71 -21.79 12.09
C PRO A 244 6.93 -20.29 12.11
N GLU A 245 6.64 -19.64 13.24
CA GLU A 245 6.79 -18.19 13.34
C GLU A 245 8.21 -17.75 13.06
N ILE A 246 8.38 -16.82 12.15
CA ILE A 246 9.66 -16.15 11.90
C ILE A 246 9.85 -15.10 12.99
N ASN A 247 10.71 -15.42 14.00
CA ASN A 247 11.01 -14.57 15.14
C ASN A 247 12.50 -14.19 15.24
N GLU A 248 13.32 -14.66 14.30
CA GLU A 248 14.74 -14.35 14.17
C GLU A 248 15.17 -14.22 12.71
N LYS A 249 16.33 -13.63 12.45
CA LYS A 249 16.88 -13.42 11.10
C LYS A 249 17.59 -14.67 10.57
N ASN A 250 16.84 -15.72 10.36
CA ASN A 250 17.30 -16.98 9.80
C ASN A 250 17.11 -17.06 8.27
N GLU A 251 17.32 -18.22 7.68
CA GLU A 251 17.15 -18.46 6.23
C GLU A 251 15.71 -18.19 5.75
N ASP A 252 14.70 -18.53 6.55
CA ASP A 252 13.29 -18.30 6.21
C ASP A 252 12.95 -16.81 6.20
N TYR A 253 13.54 -16.03 7.13
CA TYR A 253 13.44 -14.56 7.09
C TYR A 253 14.09 -13.98 5.82
N GLN A 254 15.25 -14.50 5.40
CA GLN A 254 15.90 -14.05 4.17
C GLN A 254 15.04 -14.35 2.93
N LYS A 255 14.47 -15.57 2.84
CA LYS A 255 13.52 -15.92 1.76
C LYS A 255 12.32 -15.00 1.72
N PHE A 256 11.77 -14.66 2.89
CA PHE A 256 10.67 -13.70 3.00
C PHE A 256 11.07 -12.31 2.49
N CYS A 257 12.23 -11.80 2.92
CA CYS A 257 12.73 -10.50 2.47
C CYS A 257 12.99 -10.46 0.96
N GLU A 258 13.54 -11.52 0.37
CA GLU A 258 13.74 -11.62 -1.08
C GLU A 258 12.42 -11.61 -1.85
N ALA A 259 11.40 -12.30 -1.34
CA ALA A 259 10.08 -12.32 -1.96
C ALA A 259 9.36 -10.96 -1.82
N LEU A 260 9.46 -10.31 -0.66
CA LEU A 260 8.94 -8.95 -0.44
C LEU A 260 9.62 -7.95 -1.38
N ASN A 261 10.95 -8.04 -1.54
CA ASN A 261 11.71 -7.20 -2.46
C ASN A 261 11.26 -7.39 -3.91
N TYR A 262 10.98 -8.62 -4.33
CA TYR A 262 10.44 -8.87 -5.67
C TYR A 262 9.07 -8.21 -5.86
N ILE A 263 8.16 -8.32 -4.89
CA ILE A 263 6.85 -7.67 -4.91
C ILE A 263 7.00 -6.16 -5.04
N ASN A 264 7.73 -5.53 -4.13
CA ASN A 264 7.84 -4.07 -4.08
C ASN A 264 8.65 -3.50 -5.25
N THR A 265 9.71 -4.18 -5.71
CA THR A 265 10.44 -3.81 -6.94
C THR A 265 9.53 -3.86 -8.16
N THR A 266 8.71 -4.91 -8.29
CA THR A 266 7.78 -5.06 -9.42
C THR A 266 6.72 -3.95 -9.40
N LEU A 267 6.15 -3.65 -8.25
CA LEU A 267 5.16 -2.58 -8.09
C LEU A 267 5.80 -1.20 -8.35
N ALA A 268 7.00 -0.95 -7.83
CA ALA A 268 7.75 0.29 -8.06
C ALA A 268 8.06 0.52 -9.55
N LYS A 269 8.47 -0.52 -10.27
CA LYS A 269 8.69 -0.46 -11.73
C LYS A 269 7.39 -0.22 -12.50
N LYS A 270 6.27 -0.81 -12.07
CA LYS A 270 4.95 -0.54 -12.66
C LYS A 270 4.50 0.91 -12.44
N ILE A 271 4.80 1.51 -11.27
CA ILE A 271 4.56 2.94 -11.01
C ILE A 271 5.38 3.80 -11.96
N ALA A 272 6.70 3.54 -12.04
CA ALA A 272 7.60 4.32 -12.90
C ALA A 272 7.24 4.20 -14.39
N GLY A 273 6.82 3.01 -14.83
CA GLY A 273 6.41 2.75 -16.22
C GLY A 273 5.08 3.38 -16.62
N ASP A 274 4.22 3.69 -15.64
CA ASP A 274 2.91 4.35 -15.82
C ASP A 274 2.94 5.83 -15.37
N GLY A 275 4.15 6.43 -15.34
CA GLY A 275 4.32 7.83 -14.94
C GLY A 275 3.58 8.81 -15.86
N GLU A 276 3.00 9.87 -15.31
CA GLU A 276 2.30 10.92 -16.08
C GLU A 276 3.20 11.48 -17.19
N GLY A 277 2.76 11.32 -18.44
CA GLY A 277 3.52 11.75 -19.62
C GLY A 277 4.74 10.88 -19.95
N ALA A 278 4.97 9.78 -19.25
CA ALA A 278 6.08 8.87 -19.52
C ALA A 278 5.85 8.12 -20.84
N THR A 279 6.86 8.14 -21.69
CA THR A 279 6.88 7.37 -22.96
C THR A 279 7.81 6.16 -22.89
N ALA A 280 8.64 6.07 -21.85
CA ALA A 280 9.58 4.97 -21.61
C ALA A 280 9.92 4.87 -20.11
N LEU A 281 10.20 3.63 -19.68
CA LEU A 281 10.82 3.36 -18.38
C LEU A 281 12.34 3.39 -18.56
N PHE A 282 13.01 4.23 -17.77
CA PHE A 282 14.46 4.31 -17.75
C PHE A 282 15.00 3.78 -16.40
N GLU A 283 15.81 2.72 -16.47
CA GLU A 283 16.45 2.13 -15.29
C GLU A 283 17.95 2.41 -15.32
N VAL A 284 18.46 3.02 -14.23
CA VAL A 284 19.90 3.24 -14.02
C VAL A 284 20.39 2.28 -12.97
N LYS A 285 21.27 1.35 -13.35
CA LYS A 285 21.94 0.43 -12.44
C LYS A 285 23.37 0.87 -12.21
N ILE A 286 23.70 1.25 -10.98
CA ILE A 286 25.06 1.59 -10.57
C ILE A 286 25.71 0.36 -9.96
N ILE A 287 26.91 -0.01 -10.42
CA ILE A 287 27.65 -1.18 -9.93
C ILE A 287 29.00 -0.71 -9.39
N GLY A 288 29.38 -1.21 -8.20
CA GLY A 288 30.70 -0.94 -7.60
C GLY A 288 30.82 0.44 -6.94
N ALA A 289 29.72 1.11 -6.61
CA ALA A 289 29.79 2.34 -5.81
C ALA A 289 30.19 2.04 -4.36
N GLU A 290 31.06 2.89 -3.80
CA GLU A 290 31.60 2.72 -2.44
C GLU A 290 30.57 3.01 -1.33
N SER A 291 29.48 3.73 -1.64
CA SER A 291 28.42 4.03 -0.69
C SER A 291 27.06 4.25 -1.36
N CYS A 292 25.97 4.05 -0.62
CA CYS A 292 24.61 4.30 -1.10
C CYS A 292 24.33 5.77 -1.47
N LEU A 293 25.08 6.73 -0.92
CA LEU A 293 24.97 8.14 -1.31
C LEU A 293 25.30 8.38 -2.78
N LEU A 294 26.19 7.57 -3.36
CA LEU A 294 26.53 7.63 -4.79
C LEU A 294 25.43 7.06 -5.68
N TYR A 295 24.56 6.17 -5.17
CA TYR A 295 23.42 5.63 -5.90
C TYR A 295 22.25 6.62 -5.99
N THR A 296 22.11 7.50 -5.00
CA THR A 296 20.98 8.43 -4.89
C THR A 296 21.30 9.85 -5.36
N SER A 297 22.57 10.15 -5.67
CA SER A 297 22.97 11.48 -6.16
C SER A 297 22.57 11.62 -7.63
N PRO A 298 21.61 12.51 -7.97
CA PRO A 298 21.23 12.75 -9.35
C PRO A 298 22.43 13.30 -10.12
N SER A 299 22.73 12.69 -11.27
CA SER A 299 23.74 13.24 -12.17
C SER A 299 23.36 14.66 -12.60
N PRO A 300 24.31 15.62 -12.66
CA PRO A 300 24.03 16.96 -13.20
C PRO A 300 23.45 16.94 -14.62
N ARG A 301 23.65 15.86 -15.38
CA ARG A 301 23.10 15.66 -16.73
C ARG A 301 21.62 15.27 -16.70
N ASP A 302 21.14 14.60 -15.64
CA ASP A 302 19.74 14.21 -15.52
C ASP A 302 18.85 15.39 -15.24
N ARG A 303 19.35 16.42 -14.50
CA ARG A 303 18.64 17.66 -14.26
C ARG A 303 18.46 18.54 -15.50
N GLN A 304 19.29 18.37 -16.55
CA GLN A 304 19.19 19.14 -17.79
C GLN A 304 18.17 18.56 -18.79
N LYS A 305 17.74 17.32 -18.63
CA LYS A 305 16.77 16.66 -19.52
C LYS A 305 15.31 16.76 -19.06
N SER A 306 15.08 17.21 -17.85
CA SER A 306 13.74 17.36 -17.26
C SER A 306 13.20 18.80 -17.30
N ARG A 307 13.66 19.60 -18.28
CA ARG A 307 13.11 20.95 -18.57
C ARG A 307 12.59 21.03 -19.99
#